data_5153b78f07fb3715e7bbd667bb19cbf1
#
_entry.id   5153b78f07fb3715e7bbd667bb19cbf1
#
_cell.length_a   1.000
_cell.length_b   1.000
_cell.length_c   1.000
_cell.angle_alpha   90.00
_cell.angle_beta   90.00
_cell.angle_gamma   90.00
#
_symmetry.space_group_name_H-M   'P 1'
#
loop_
_entity.id
_entity.type
_entity.pdbx_description
1 polymer ?
#
loop_
_entity_poly.entity_id
_entity_poly.type
_entity_poly.pdbx_seq_one_letter_code
_entity_poly.pdbx_strand_id
1 'polypeptide(L)'
;MDIIKDFMSTPVLSVSADASTEEAAKEMEEKKVNCLLVKVNEESAGIITTSDLVKRVMAKGLDPKTTKVNLIMSKPLITINHYLTRSDANEMMLRKKIKHIAVTDGSNVLGILTSKDMVT
;
A
#
# COMPACT_ATOMS: atom_id res chain seq x y z
N MET A 1 16.60 -19.11 5.48
CA MET A 1 15.67 -18.83 4.38
C MET A 1 15.00 -17.48 4.61
N ASP A 2 14.99 -16.64 3.60
CA ASP A 2 14.48 -15.27 3.73
C ASP A 2 12.96 -15.21 3.62
N ILE A 3 12.28 -15.46 4.72
CA ILE A 3 10.82 -15.42 4.77
C ILE A 3 10.37 -13.97 4.88
N ILE A 4 9.41 -13.56 4.06
CA ILE A 4 9.00 -12.16 3.94
C ILE A 4 8.47 -11.55 5.23
N LYS A 5 7.91 -12.35 6.12
CA LYS A 5 7.45 -11.88 7.43
C LYS A 5 8.54 -11.13 8.20
N ASP A 6 9.80 -11.53 8.01
CA ASP A 6 10.93 -10.94 8.73
C ASP A 6 11.38 -9.60 8.13
N PHE A 7 10.86 -9.23 6.97
CA PHE A 7 11.29 -8.03 6.25
C PHE A 7 10.18 -7.00 6.04
N MET A 8 8.94 -7.35 6.34
CA MET A 8 7.81 -6.44 6.15
C MET A 8 7.80 -5.30 7.16
N SER A 9 7.18 -4.18 6.78
CA SER A 9 6.99 -3.04 7.67
C SER A 9 5.68 -3.17 8.43
N THR A 10 5.73 -2.89 9.73
CA THR A 10 4.59 -2.89 10.63
C THR A 10 4.65 -1.66 11.52
N PRO A 11 3.55 -1.21 12.13
CA PRO A 11 2.17 -1.67 11.92
C PRO A 11 1.63 -1.26 10.57
N VAL A 12 0.54 -1.89 10.15
CA VAL A 12 -0.15 -1.54 8.92
C VAL A 12 -1.16 -0.43 9.22
N LEU A 13 -1.03 0.67 8.50
CA LEU A 13 -1.93 1.81 8.65
C LEU A 13 -2.91 1.84 7.48
N SER A 14 -4.10 2.33 7.74
CA SER A 14 -5.15 2.36 6.73
C SER A 14 -5.91 3.69 6.72
N VAL A 15 -6.63 3.90 5.64
CA VAL A 15 -7.49 5.07 5.46
C VAL A 15 -8.78 4.60 4.81
N SER A 16 -9.88 5.30 5.10
CA SER A 16 -11.16 4.99 4.46
C SER A 16 -11.12 5.38 2.98
N ALA A 17 -11.76 4.58 2.15
CA ALA A 17 -11.94 4.90 0.73
C ALA A 17 -12.68 6.22 0.52
N ASP A 18 -13.50 6.62 1.49
CA ASP A 18 -14.28 7.85 1.43
C ASP A 18 -13.51 9.08 1.92
N ALA A 19 -12.33 8.90 2.47
CA ALA A 19 -11.50 10.02 2.90
C ALA A 19 -11.00 10.78 1.68
N SER A 20 -10.66 12.07 1.89
CA SER A 20 -10.04 12.86 0.84
C SER A 20 -8.57 12.46 0.68
N THR A 21 -8.02 12.74 -0.48
CA THR A 21 -6.59 12.50 -0.70
C THR A 21 -5.74 13.44 0.15
N GLU A 22 -6.27 14.60 0.53
CA GLU A 22 -5.59 15.47 1.47
C GLU A 22 -5.45 14.80 2.84
N GLU A 23 -6.52 14.16 3.33
CA GLU A 23 -6.48 13.44 4.61
C GLU A 23 -5.46 12.30 4.55
N ALA A 24 -5.42 11.58 3.43
CA ALA A 24 -4.44 10.51 3.25
C ALA A 24 -3.01 11.04 3.29
N ALA A 25 -2.76 12.16 2.60
CA ALA A 25 -1.44 12.79 2.59
C ALA A 25 -1.01 13.22 3.99
N LYS A 26 -1.94 13.80 4.76
CA LYS A 26 -1.66 14.23 6.14
C LYS A 26 -1.33 13.03 7.03
N GLU A 27 -2.06 11.94 6.87
CA GLU A 27 -1.80 10.72 7.63
C GLU A 27 -0.42 10.17 7.31
N MET A 28 -0.05 10.12 6.04
CA MET A 28 1.27 9.64 5.62
C MET A 28 2.39 10.51 6.21
N GLU A 29 2.20 11.84 6.18
CA GLU A 29 3.19 12.77 6.72
C GLU A 29 3.31 12.64 8.23
N GLU A 30 2.18 12.56 8.93
CA GLU A 30 2.17 12.45 10.39
C GLU A 30 2.80 11.14 10.87
N LYS A 31 2.48 10.05 10.21
CA LYS A 31 2.95 8.71 10.59
C LYS A 31 4.28 8.32 9.95
N LYS A 32 4.82 9.18 9.10
CA LYS A 32 6.11 8.93 8.43
C LYS A 32 6.10 7.65 7.59
N VAL A 33 5.00 7.43 6.88
CA VAL A 33 4.87 6.29 5.96
C VAL A 33 4.59 6.80 4.56
N ASN A 34 4.85 5.98 3.55
CA ASN A 34 4.64 6.34 2.15
C ASN A 34 3.50 5.58 1.49
N CYS A 35 2.75 4.82 2.25
CA CYS A 35 1.59 4.11 1.74
C CYS A 35 0.60 3.83 2.87
N LEU A 36 -0.67 3.65 2.48
CA LEU A 36 -1.74 3.28 3.39
C LEU A 36 -2.60 2.23 2.70
N LEU A 37 -3.10 1.27 3.46
CA LEU A 37 -4.15 0.40 2.97
C LEU A 37 -5.43 1.22 2.87
N VAL A 38 -6.25 0.93 1.88
CA VAL A 38 -7.53 1.60 1.70
C VAL A 38 -8.64 0.62 2.06
N LYS A 39 -9.51 1.03 2.97
CA LYS A 39 -10.59 0.18 3.45
C LYS A 39 -11.95 0.61 2.93
N VAL A 40 -12.73 -0.37 2.50
CA VAL A 40 -14.13 -0.23 2.15
C VAL A 40 -14.88 -1.20 3.05
N ASN A 41 -15.76 -0.69 3.90
CA ASN A 41 -16.55 -1.53 4.83
C ASN A 41 -15.67 -2.51 5.62
N GLU A 42 -14.60 -2.02 6.22
CA GLU A 42 -13.69 -2.81 7.06
C GLU A 42 -12.79 -3.77 6.29
N GLU A 43 -12.95 -3.87 4.98
CA GLU A 43 -12.10 -4.73 4.16
C GLU A 43 -11.04 -3.93 3.44
N SER A 44 -9.81 -4.48 3.37
CA SER A 44 -8.71 -3.87 2.65
C SER A 44 -8.91 -4.08 1.15
N ALA A 45 -9.33 -3.00 0.47
CA ALA A 45 -9.70 -3.06 -0.94
C ALA A 45 -8.58 -2.64 -1.90
N GLY A 46 -7.62 -1.88 -1.41
CA GLY A 46 -6.53 -1.39 -2.24
C GLY A 46 -5.45 -0.72 -1.43
N ILE A 47 -4.57 -0.01 -2.11
CA ILE A 47 -3.46 0.70 -1.49
C ILE A 47 -3.32 2.07 -2.15
N ILE A 48 -2.95 3.08 -1.36
CA ILE A 48 -2.61 4.40 -1.90
C ILE A 48 -1.21 4.75 -1.43
N THR A 49 -0.41 5.30 -2.33
CA THR A 49 1.00 5.62 -2.07
C THR A 49 1.27 7.10 -2.33
N THR A 50 2.42 7.58 -1.86
CA THR A 50 2.86 8.96 -2.17
C THR A 50 2.99 9.15 -3.67
N SER A 51 3.40 8.13 -4.41
CA SER A 51 3.48 8.17 -5.85
C SER A 51 2.11 8.40 -6.49
N ASP A 52 1.06 7.76 -5.96
CA ASP A 52 -0.31 7.98 -6.43
C ASP A 52 -0.74 9.44 -6.23
N LEU A 53 -0.41 10.01 -5.07
CA LEU A 53 -0.76 11.39 -4.76
C LEU A 53 -0.09 12.36 -5.73
N VAL A 54 1.18 12.13 -6.05
CA VAL A 54 1.91 12.98 -6.98
C VAL A 54 1.36 12.80 -8.40
N LYS A 55 1.26 11.59 -8.89
CA LYS A 55 0.93 11.31 -10.29
C LYS A 55 -0.54 11.45 -10.62
N ARG A 56 -1.42 11.08 -9.69
CA ARG A 56 -2.85 10.98 -9.96
C ARG A 56 -3.66 12.14 -9.38
N VAL A 57 -3.10 12.90 -8.45
CA VAL A 57 -3.77 14.07 -7.87
C VAL A 57 -3.04 15.34 -8.29
N MET A 58 -1.82 15.53 -7.82
CA MET A 58 -1.08 16.76 -8.03
C MET A 58 -0.79 17.01 -9.51
N ALA A 59 -0.22 16.03 -10.21
CA ALA A 59 0.13 16.17 -11.63
C ALA A 59 -1.10 16.30 -12.53
N LYS A 60 -2.25 15.82 -12.08
CA LYS A 60 -3.50 15.93 -12.84
C LYS A 60 -4.27 17.21 -12.51
N GLY A 61 -3.77 18.04 -11.61
CA GLY A 61 -4.44 19.27 -11.24
C GLY A 61 -5.72 19.09 -10.46
N LEU A 62 -5.90 17.93 -9.80
CA LEU A 62 -7.08 17.68 -9.01
C LEU A 62 -6.96 18.31 -7.64
N ASP A 63 -8.11 18.70 -7.06
CA ASP A 63 -8.15 19.27 -5.72
C ASP A 63 -8.11 18.14 -4.69
N PRO A 64 -7.07 18.07 -3.85
CA PRO A 64 -6.96 16.99 -2.87
C PRO A 64 -8.05 17.03 -1.80
N LYS A 65 -8.69 18.19 -1.59
CA LYS A 65 -9.77 18.32 -0.59
C LYS A 65 -11.05 17.64 -1.05
N THR A 66 -11.27 17.56 -2.36
CA THR A 66 -12.50 17.00 -2.92
C THR A 66 -12.30 15.67 -3.65
N THR A 67 -11.05 15.31 -3.93
CA THR A 67 -10.73 14.05 -4.61
C THR A 67 -10.63 12.94 -3.57
N LYS A 68 -11.50 11.95 -3.66
CA LYS A 68 -11.53 10.84 -2.70
C LYS A 68 -10.46 9.80 -3.02
N VAL A 69 -9.97 9.18 -1.96
CA VAL A 69 -8.97 8.11 -2.04
C VAL A 69 -9.44 6.98 -2.97
N ASN A 70 -10.74 6.66 -2.92
CA ASN A 70 -11.32 5.62 -3.77
C ASN A 70 -11.05 5.82 -5.27
N LEU A 71 -10.95 7.07 -5.71
CA LEU A 71 -10.71 7.38 -7.13
C LEU A 71 -9.25 7.22 -7.52
N ILE A 72 -8.35 7.22 -6.55
CA ILE A 72 -6.90 7.32 -6.80
C ILE A 72 -6.18 6.02 -6.45
N MET A 73 -6.69 5.25 -5.51
CA MET A 73 -6.03 4.03 -5.02
C MET A 73 -5.77 3.02 -6.14
N SER A 74 -4.75 2.21 -5.94
CA SER A 74 -4.51 1.04 -6.79
C SER A 74 -5.31 -0.13 -6.24
N LYS A 75 -6.06 -0.80 -7.10
CA LYS A 75 -6.90 -1.94 -6.74
C LYS A 75 -6.94 -2.95 -7.88
N PRO A 76 -7.20 -4.23 -7.59
CA PRO A 76 -7.39 -4.79 -6.25
C PRO A 76 -6.08 -4.81 -5.45
N LEU A 77 -6.20 -5.00 -4.15
CA LEU A 77 -5.03 -5.13 -3.28
C LEU A 77 -4.26 -6.40 -3.65
N ILE A 78 -2.98 -6.25 -3.94
CA ILE A 78 -2.13 -7.40 -4.25
C ILE A 78 -1.55 -7.92 -2.94
N THR A 79 -1.70 -9.21 -2.68
CA THR A 79 -1.28 -9.83 -1.43
C THR A 79 -0.35 -11.00 -1.66
N ILE A 80 0.40 -11.35 -0.61
CA ILE A 80 1.28 -12.51 -0.60
C ILE A 80 1.28 -13.10 0.80
N ASN A 81 1.30 -14.42 0.90
CA ASN A 81 1.31 -15.11 2.20
C ASN A 81 2.62 -14.88 2.94
N HIS A 82 2.52 -14.70 4.25
CA HIS A 82 3.66 -14.33 5.10
C HIS A 82 4.80 -15.36 5.12
N TYR A 83 4.51 -16.60 4.81
CA TYR A 83 5.50 -17.68 4.86
C TYR A 83 6.32 -17.84 3.57
N LEU A 84 6.00 -17.07 2.53
CA LEU A 84 6.76 -17.12 1.28
C LEU A 84 8.07 -16.35 1.43
N THR A 85 8.95 -16.49 0.43
CA THR A 85 10.31 -15.91 0.50
C THR A 85 10.38 -14.55 -0.18
N ARG A 86 11.46 -13.81 0.09
CA ARG A 86 11.72 -12.57 -0.63
C ARG A 86 11.85 -12.79 -2.13
N SER A 87 12.38 -13.93 -2.53
CA SER A 87 12.49 -14.29 -3.94
C SER A 87 11.11 -14.36 -4.60
N ASP A 88 10.15 -14.99 -3.92
CA ASP A 88 8.76 -15.06 -4.39
C ASP A 88 8.14 -13.67 -4.52
N ALA A 89 8.37 -12.83 -3.52
CA ALA A 89 7.86 -11.46 -3.52
C ALA A 89 8.46 -10.63 -4.64
N ASN A 90 9.78 -10.75 -4.83
CA ASN A 90 10.48 -10.01 -5.89
C ASN A 90 9.95 -10.40 -7.27
N GLU A 91 9.75 -11.69 -7.49
CA GLU A 91 9.19 -12.19 -8.75
C GLU A 91 7.81 -11.61 -9.00
N MET A 92 6.96 -11.56 -7.97
CA MET A 92 5.62 -11.00 -8.07
C MET A 92 5.66 -9.50 -8.38
N MET A 93 6.54 -8.76 -7.70
CA MET A 93 6.70 -7.32 -7.95
C MET A 93 7.12 -7.03 -9.38
N LEU A 94 8.07 -7.81 -9.90
CA LEU A 94 8.54 -7.65 -11.28
C LEU A 94 7.45 -8.01 -12.28
N ARG A 95 6.76 -9.12 -12.07
CA ARG A 95 5.72 -9.59 -12.98
C ARG A 95 4.54 -8.62 -13.03
N LYS A 96 4.13 -8.09 -11.90
CA LYS A 96 2.98 -7.19 -11.80
C LYS A 96 3.35 -5.72 -11.90
N LYS A 97 4.65 -5.41 -11.97
CA LYS A 97 5.18 -4.05 -12.07
C LYS A 97 4.70 -3.16 -10.92
N ILE A 98 4.82 -3.69 -9.71
CA ILE A 98 4.41 -3.00 -8.48
C ILE A 98 5.59 -2.94 -7.51
N LYS A 99 5.52 -2.02 -6.56
CA LYS A 99 6.57 -1.80 -5.57
C LYS A 99 6.10 -2.03 -4.14
N HIS A 100 4.84 -2.39 -3.95
CA HIS A 100 4.24 -2.62 -2.64
C HIS A 100 3.36 -3.86 -2.71
N ILE A 101 3.46 -4.72 -1.70
CA ILE A 101 2.62 -5.91 -1.58
C ILE A 101 2.15 -6.01 -0.13
N ALA A 102 0.88 -6.32 0.08
CA ALA A 102 0.36 -6.58 1.42
C ALA A 102 0.70 -8.03 1.80
N VAL A 103 1.28 -8.19 2.98
CA VAL A 103 1.65 -9.51 3.51
C VAL A 103 0.51 -9.99 4.39
N THR A 104 0.03 -11.21 4.12
CA THR A 104 -1.17 -11.73 4.78
C THR A 104 -0.96 -13.05 5.51
N ASP A 105 -1.83 -13.27 6.49
CA ASP A 105 -2.06 -14.57 7.12
C ASP A 105 -3.57 -14.78 6.99
N GLY A 106 -3.98 -15.63 6.04
CA GLY A 106 -5.38 -15.77 5.71
C GLY A 106 -5.92 -14.45 5.16
N SER A 107 -6.96 -13.91 5.78
CA SER A 107 -7.56 -12.64 5.39
C SER A 107 -6.97 -11.44 6.13
N ASN A 108 -6.07 -11.71 7.09
CA ASN A 108 -5.46 -10.65 7.90
C ASN A 108 -4.22 -10.09 7.23
N VAL A 109 -4.17 -8.76 7.07
CA VAL A 109 -2.97 -8.09 6.59
C VAL A 109 -2.04 -7.85 7.77
N LEU A 110 -0.85 -8.43 7.72
CA LEU A 110 0.13 -8.35 8.80
C LEU A 110 1.10 -7.19 8.63
N GLY A 111 1.41 -6.84 7.39
CA GLY A 111 2.40 -5.82 7.10
C GLY A 111 2.43 -5.48 5.63
N ILE A 112 3.33 -4.58 5.27
CA ILE A 112 3.58 -4.17 3.88
C ILE A 112 5.03 -4.47 3.54
N LEU A 113 5.24 -5.07 2.38
CA LEU A 113 6.56 -5.32 1.85
C LEU A 113 6.77 -4.40 0.65
N THR A 114 7.90 -3.71 0.62
CA THR A 114 8.22 -2.79 -0.48
C THR A 114 9.44 -3.27 -1.25
N SER A 115 9.67 -2.68 -2.42
CA SER A 115 10.85 -3.01 -3.23
C SER A 115 12.14 -2.73 -2.48
N LYS A 116 12.14 -1.81 -1.52
CA LYS A 116 13.32 -1.52 -0.69
C LYS A 116 13.68 -2.69 0.21
N ASP A 117 12.71 -3.48 0.62
CA ASP A 117 12.93 -4.64 1.48
C ASP A 117 13.59 -5.80 0.75
N MET A 118 13.65 -5.71 -0.59
CA MET A 118 14.30 -6.73 -1.41
C MET A 118 15.81 -6.57 -1.47
N VAL A 119 16.31 -5.41 -1.08
CA VAL A 119 17.73 -5.09 -1.10
C VAL A 119 18.33 -5.34 0.28
N THR A 120 19.40 -6.11 0.33
CA THR A 120 20.12 -6.40 1.58
C THR A 120 21.31 -5.49 1.77
#